data_fe54f9e296c3a7894ee4ec0153a9326c
#
_entry.id   fe54f9e296c3a7894ee4ec0153a9326c
#
_cell.length_a   1.000
_cell.length_b   1.000
_cell.length_c   1.000
_cell.angle_alpha   90.00
_cell.angle_beta   90.00
_cell.angle_gamma   90.00
#
_symmetry.space_group_name_H-M   'P 1'
#
loop_
_entity.id
_entity.type
_entity.pdbx_description
1 polymer ?
#
loop_
_entity_poly.entity_id
_entity_poly.type
_entity_poly.pdbx_seq_one_letter_code
_entity_poly.pdbx_strand_id
1 'polypeptide(L)'
;MPLPNQPVTLNVEQIAALTRKLSALRHDLNNNLALVTAAVEIIRRKPESTERMLTGLAEKPHKIAESVAQFASELEAALGITRS
;
A
#
# COMPACT_ATOMS: atom_id res chain seq x y z
N MET A 1 10.83 -6.26 -8.97
CA MET A 1 11.92 -5.69 -8.15
C MET A 1 13.21 -6.45 -8.40
N PRO A 2 14.27 -5.78 -8.82
CA PRO A 2 15.54 -6.47 -9.01
C PRO A 2 16.14 -6.90 -7.68
N LEU A 3 16.94 -7.98 -7.72
CA LEU A 3 17.64 -8.46 -6.53
C LEU A 3 19.06 -7.89 -6.50
N PRO A 4 19.63 -7.67 -5.31
CA PRO A 4 21.00 -7.21 -5.21
C PRO A 4 21.97 -8.30 -5.71
N ASN A 5 23.08 -7.88 -6.29
CA ASN A 5 24.10 -8.80 -6.80
C ASN A 5 25.05 -9.33 -5.71
N GLN A 6 25.02 -8.71 -4.56
CA GLN A 6 25.90 -9.05 -3.44
C GLN A 6 25.10 -9.10 -2.15
N PRO A 7 25.60 -9.81 -1.12
CA PRO A 7 24.94 -9.80 0.18
C PRO A 7 24.77 -8.38 0.69
N VAL A 8 23.63 -8.13 1.29
CA VAL A 8 23.29 -6.83 1.87
C VAL A 8 23.20 -6.96 3.38
N THR A 9 23.85 -6.04 4.09
CA THR A 9 23.81 -6.01 5.54
C THR A 9 22.92 -4.85 5.98
N LEU A 10 21.95 -5.14 6.83
CA LEU A 10 21.10 -4.14 7.45
C LEU A 10 21.36 -4.11 8.94
N ASN A 11 21.50 -2.90 9.50
CA ASN A 11 21.62 -2.76 10.93
C ASN A 11 20.23 -2.79 11.60
N VAL A 12 20.22 -2.82 12.93
CA VAL A 12 18.98 -2.92 13.71
C VAL A 12 18.05 -1.75 13.42
N GLU A 13 18.59 -0.54 13.27
CA GLU A 13 17.79 0.65 13.00
C GLU A 13 17.13 0.60 11.62
N GLN A 14 17.85 0.11 10.63
CA GLN A 14 17.31 -0.06 9.28
C GLN A 14 16.19 -1.10 9.26
N ILE A 15 16.38 -2.21 9.96
CA ILE A 15 15.36 -3.25 10.07
C ILE A 15 14.12 -2.70 10.78
N ALA A 16 14.30 -1.96 11.87
CA ALA A 16 13.20 -1.36 12.61
C ALA A 16 12.43 -0.36 11.73
N ALA A 17 13.15 0.45 10.96
CA ALA A 17 12.52 1.42 10.06
C ALA A 17 11.68 0.73 8.98
N LEU A 18 12.22 -0.32 8.35
CA LEU A 18 11.49 -1.09 7.33
C LEU A 18 10.27 -1.78 7.93
N THR A 19 10.39 -2.31 9.14
CA THR A 19 9.28 -2.96 9.84
C THR A 19 8.15 -1.96 10.11
N ARG A 20 8.49 -0.75 10.56
CA ARG A 20 7.48 0.29 10.76
C ARG A 20 6.79 0.69 9.46
N LYS A 21 7.55 0.82 8.38
CA LYS A 21 7.00 1.17 7.07
C LYS A 21 6.10 0.09 6.52
N LEU A 22 6.48 -1.17 6.72
CA LEU A 22 5.63 -2.31 6.35
C LEU A 22 4.33 -2.31 7.15
N SER A 23 4.39 -2.05 8.46
CA SER A 23 3.19 -1.97 9.29
C SER A 23 2.27 -0.84 8.85
N ALA A 24 2.82 0.32 8.49
CA ALA A 24 2.05 1.44 7.96
C ALA A 24 1.37 1.07 6.64
N LEU A 25 2.10 0.39 5.75
CA LEU A 25 1.54 -0.09 4.48
C LEU A 25 0.37 -1.04 4.72
N ARG A 26 0.55 -2.01 5.62
CA ARG A 26 -0.52 -2.96 5.94
C ARG A 26 -1.75 -2.25 6.50
N HIS A 27 -1.53 -1.25 7.37
CA HIS A 27 -2.62 -0.46 7.92
C HIS A 27 -3.38 0.28 6.83
N ASP A 28 -2.66 0.93 5.92
CA ASP A 28 -3.27 1.66 4.81
C ASP A 28 -4.05 0.74 3.88
N LEU A 29 -3.48 -0.42 3.54
CA LEU A 29 -4.16 -1.41 2.70
C LEU A 29 -5.44 -1.91 3.36
N ASN A 30 -5.36 -2.29 4.63
CA ASN A 30 -6.52 -2.79 5.36
C ASN A 30 -7.61 -1.72 5.48
N ASN A 31 -7.21 -0.48 5.72
CA ASN A 31 -8.15 0.63 5.81
C ASN A 31 -8.88 0.86 4.47
N ASN A 32 -8.13 0.87 3.36
CA ASN A 32 -8.74 1.05 2.04
C ASN A 32 -9.64 -0.12 1.66
N LEU A 33 -9.26 -1.35 2.00
CA LEU A 33 -10.09 -2.53 1.74
C LEU A 33 -11.37 -2.48 2.58
N ALA A 34 -11.30 -2.03 3.83
CA ALA A 34 -12.48 -1.88 4.68
C ALA A 34 -13.44 -0.84 4.10
N LEU A 35 -12.91 0.25 3.54
CA LEU A 35 -13.75 1.27 2.90
C LEU A 35 -14.43 0.73 1.65
N VAL A 36 -13.74 -0.10 0.86
CA VAL A 36 -14.34 -0.76 -0.31
C VAL A 36 -15.48 -1.69 0.14
N THR A 37 -15.25 -2.50 1.16
CA THR A 37 -16.26 -3.40 1.69
C THR A 37 -17.48 -2.62 2.19
N ALA A 38 -17.25 -1.53 2.93
CA ALA A 38 -18.34 -0.70 3.42
C ALA A 38 -19.16 -0.09 2.28
N ALA A 39 -18.48 0.38 1.22
CA ALA A 39 -19.15 0.95 0.06
C ALA A 39 -20.02 -0.08 -0.65
N VAL A 40 -19.52 -1.31 -0.81
CA VAL A 40 -20.29 -2.40 -1.42
C VAL A 40 -21.56 -2.69 -0.60
N GLU A 41 -21.45 -2.73 0.73
CA GLU A 41 -22.60 -2.96 1.60
C GLU A 41 -23.62 -1.83 1.50
N ILE A 42 -23.17 -0.58 1.41
CA ILE A 42 -24.08 0.56 1.23
C ILE A 42 -24.82 0.46 -0.11
N ILE A 43 -24.12 0.10 -1.19
CA ILE A 43 -24.74 -0.08 -2.50
C ILE A 43 -25.83 -1.17 -2.45
N ARG A 44 -25.56 -2.26 -1.76
CA ARG A 44 -26.53 -3.35 -1.61
C ARG A 44 -27.80 -2.92 -0.87
N ARG A 45 -27.64 -2.11 0.18
CA ARG A 45 -28.75 -1.66 1.02
C ARG A 45 -29.48 -0.45 0.45
N LYS A 46 -28.74 0.41 -0.23
CA LYS A 46 -29.24 1.66 -0.79
C LYS A 46 -28.73 1.84 -2.21
N PRO A 47 -29.36 1.15 -3.20
CA PRO A 47 -28.91 1.25 -4.59
C PRO A 47 -28.86 2.66 -5.15
N GLU A 48 -29.64 3.58 -4.60
CA GLU A 48 -29.63 5.00 -4.99
C GLU A 48 -28.29 5.68 -4.66
N SER A 49 -27.45 5.06 -3.82
CA SER A 49 -26.13 5.59 -3.47
C SER A 49 -25.03 5.13 -4.42
N THR A 50 -25.36 4.32 -5.43
CA THR A 50 -24.37 3.65 -6.26
C THR A 50 -23.38 4.62 -6.89
N GLU A 51 -23.82 5.69 -7.54
CA GLU A 51 -22.93 6.63 -8.20
C GLU A 51 -21.97 7.30 -7.21
N ARG A 52 -22.49 7.71 -6.07
CA ARG A 52 -21.67 8.35 -5.04
C ARG A 52 -20.61 7.39 -4.51
N MET A 53 -20.99 6.14 -4.27
CA MET A 53 -20.07 5.12 -3.78
C MET A 53 -19.02 4.77 -4.83
N LEU A 54 -19.41 4.64 -6.11
CA LEU A 54 -18.47 4.35 -7.17
C LEU A 54 -17.45 5.48 -7.36
N THR A 55 -17.87 6.72 -7.22
CA THR A 55 -16.96 7.87 -7.28
C THR A 55 -15.89 7.77 -6.19
N GLY A 56 -16.29 7.44 -4.97
CA GLY A 56 -15.34 7.25 -3.87
C GLY A 56 -14.43 6.05 -4.08
N LEU A 57 -14.96 4.95 -4.63
CA LEU A 57 -14.20 3.74 -4.89
C LEU A 57 -13.17 3.91 -6.01
N ALA A 58 -13.44 4.80 -6.97
CA ALA A 58 -12.56 4.97 -8.13
C ALA A 58 -11.14 5.43 -7.74
N GLU A 59 -10.98 6.09 -6.61
CA GLU A 59 -9.69 6.57 -6.13
C GLU A 59 -8.89 5.51 -5.37
N LYS A 60 -9.54 4.45 -4.87
CA LYS A 60 -8.91 3.50 -3.96
C LYS A 60 -7.78 2.69 -4.60
N PRO A 61 -7.95 2.15 -5.83
CA PRO A 61 -6.85 1.41 -6.46
C PRO A 61 -5.60 2.26 -6.64
N HIS A 62 -5.76 3.53 -7.01
CA HIS A 62 -4.63 4.44 -7.18
C HIS A 62 -3.89 4.68 -5.86
N LYS A 63 -4.63 4.92 -4.78
CA LYS A 63 -4.04 5.12 -3.46
C LYS A 63 -3.32 3.88 -2.95
N ILE A 64 -3.88 2.71 -3.20
CA ILE A 64 -3.25 1.44 -2.84
C ILE A 64 -1.94 1.27 -3.61
N ALA A 65 -1.97 1.54 -4.92
CA ALA A 65 -0.79 1.45 -5.77
C ALA A 65 0.31 2.41 -5.33
N GLU A 66 -0.05 3.63 -4.93
CA GLU A 66 0.91 4.60 -4.41
C GLU A 66 1.58 4.11 -3.12
N SER A 67 0.80 3.56 -2.20
CA SER A 67 1.33 3.06 -0.93
C SER A 67 2.31 1.91 -1.16
N VAL A 68 1.97 0.99 -2.06
CA VAL A 68 2.85 -0.13 -2.41
C VAL A 68 4.12 0.37 -3.08
N ALA A 69 4.00 1.30 -4.03
CA ALA A 69 5.16 1.86 -4.73
C ALA A 69 6.10 2.61 -3.78
N GLN A 70 5.54 3.33 -2.83
CA GLN A 70 6.32 4.04 -1.82
C GLN A 70 7.14 3.06 -0.97
N PHE A 71 6.50 2.00 -0.48
CA PHE A 71 7.21 0.99 0.32
C PHE A 71 8.28 0.28 -0.51
N ALA A 72 7.97 -0.08 -1.76
CA ALA A 72 8.94 -0.74 -2.64
C ALA A 72 10.16 0.15 -2.87
N SER A 73 9.95 1.45 -3.07
CA SER A 73 11.04 2.41 -3.25
C SER A 73 11.92 2.49 -2.01
N GLU A 74 11.31 2.54 -0.83
CA GLU A 74 12.05 2.60 0.43
C GLU A 74 12.83 1.31 0.71
N LEU A 75 12.24 0.17 0.38
CA LEU A 75 12.91 -1.11 0.51
C LEU A 75 14.12 -1.20 -0.44
N GLU A 76 13.94 -0.78 -1.68
CA GLU A 76 15.03 -0.78 -2.66
C GLU A 76 16.18 0.14 -2.23
N ALA A 77 15.85 1.30 -1.69
CA ALA A 77 16.86 2.23 -1.17
C ALA A 77 17.64 1.61 -0.01
N ALA A 78 16.95 0.92 0.92
CA ALA A 78 17.60 0.26 2.06
C ALA A 78 18.50 -0.88 1.62
N LEU A 79 18.14 -1.59 0.55
CA LEU A 79 18.93 -2.69 0.02
C LEU A 79 20.01 -2.25 -0.96
N GLY A 80 20.08 -0.94 -1.27
CA GLY A 80 21.05 -0.43 -2.23
C GLY A 80 20.75 -0.82 -3.67
N ILE A 81 19.49 -1.15 -3.98
CA ILE A 81 19.10 -1.53 -5.34
C ILE A 81 18.79 -0.26 -6.13
N THR A 82 19.41 -0.13 -7.30
CA THR A 82 19.15 1.01 -8.19
C THR A 82 18.30 0.52 -9.35
N ARG A 83 17.18 1.18 -9.57
CA ARG A 83 16.37 0.95 -10.76
C ARG A 83 16.96 1.66 -11.95
N SER A 84 17.09 0.94 -13.02
CA SER A 84 17.53 1.48 -14.30
C SER A 84 16.30 1.89 -15.12
#